data_14dc89a1e83b8d77ad9646a89c28ea63
#
_entry.id   14dc89a1e83b8d77ad9646a89c28ea63
#
_cell.length_a   1.000
_cell.length_b   1.000
_cell.length_c   1.000
_cell.angle_alpha   90.00
_cell.angle_beta   90.00
_cell.angle_gamma   90.00
#
_symmetry.space_group_name_H-M   'P 1'
#
loop_
_entity.id
_entity.type
_entity.pdbx_description
1 polymer ?
#
loop_
_entity_poly.entity_id
_entity_poly.type
_entity_poly.pdbx_seq_one_letter_code
_entity_poly.pdbx_strand_id
1 'polypeptide(L)'
;MTVSVLALVTDVVRQGKPVVGFGFNSNGRYAPSGLLRDRFVPRLKAADPEALVDASGENLDPMRIWDVVMRNEKPGGHGERSVAVGVLDMAVWDAVAKIAGVPLFRLLADRFRGGVFDDKVFVYAAGGYYYPEKDLSALQDEMRGYLDLGYSVVKMKIGGAPLSQDLRRIEAVLKILKSSDQLAVDANGRFDLENAIAYARALAPYRLRWFEEPGDPLDFELQARVANHYAGPMATGENLFSMQDARNLIRYAQLRPDRDILQFDCALSYGLVEYLRILGILKDYGWSPTHCIPHGGHQMSLNIAAGLGLGGNESYPGVFQPFGGFADGIPVKDGYVKLPEIPGVGFEAKGELFLVMKTLTEN
;
A
#
# COMPACT_ATOMS: atom_id res chain seq x y z
N MET A 1 -6.79 -15.15 7.89
CA MET A 1 -6.24 -13.78 7.88
C MET A 1 -6.01 -13.36 9.31
N THR A 2 -4.83 -12.83 9.63
CA THR A 2 -4.48 -12.35 10.96
C THR A 2 -4.32 -10.83 10.90
N VAL A 3 -5.11 -10.08 11.68
CA VAL A 3 -5.05 -8.62 11.69
C VAL A 3 -4.89 -8.12 13.13
N SER A 4 -3.94 -7.22 13.33
CA SER A 4 -3.80 -6.44 14.56
C SER A 4 -4.40 -5.06 14.33
N VAL A 5 -5.24 -4.62 15.25
CA VAL A 5 -5.90 -3.31 15.22
C VAL A 5 -5.46 -2.53 16.46
N LEU A 6 -5.28 -1.21 16.31
CA LEU A 6 -4.87 -0.31 17.38
C LEU A 6 -5.79 0.91 17.40
N ALA A 7 -6.18 1.34 18.60
CA ALA A 7 -6.82 2.62 18.86
C ALA A 7 -5.90 3.50 19.71
N LEU A 8 -5.63 4.72 19.24
CA LEU A 8 -4.90 5.76 19.96
C LEU A 8 -5.92 6.78 20.49
N VAL A 9 -6.25 6.69 21.75
CA VAL A 9 -7.15 7.66 22.43
C VAL A 9 -6.33 8.84 22.90
N THR A 10 -6.74 10.05 22.50
CA THR A 10 -6.08 11.30 22.90
C THR A 10 -6.88 12.01 23.98
N ASP A 11 -6.28 12.99 24.64
CA ASP A 11 -6.95 13.92 25.57
C ASP A 11 -7.67 15.08 24.85
N VAL A 12 -7.47 15.23 23.55
CA VAL A 12 -8.18 16.21 22.73
C VAL A 12 -9.63 15.81 22.57
N VAL A 13 -10.55 16.71 22.96
CA VAL A 13 -11.99 16.48 22.87
C VAL A 13 -12.59 17.25 21.68
N ARG A 14 -13.38 16.57 20.85
CA ARG A 14 -14.16 17.17 19.78
C ARG A 14 -15.61 16.67 19.89
N GLN A 15 -16.59 17.57 19.83
CA GLN A 15 -18.02 17.25 19.96
C GLN A 15 -18.34 16.38 21.20
N GLY A 16 -17.66 16.66 22.33
CA GLY A 16 -17.86 15.97 23.59
C GLY A 16 -17.25 14.58 23.71
N LYS A 17 -16.42 14.15 22.74
CA LYS A 17 -15.75 12.83 22.73
C LYS A 17 -14.26 13.00 22.53
N PRO A 18 -13.41 12.14 23.13
CA PRO A 18 -12.00 12.07 22.82
C PRO A 18 -11.79 11.81 21.33
N VAL A 19 -10.79 12.44 20.74
CA VAL A 19 -10.32 12.09 19.38
C VAL A 19 -9.60 10.77 19.46
N VAL A 20 -9.96 9.83 18.58
CA VAL A 20 -9.35 8.51 18.49
C VAL A 20 -8.80 8.29 17.09
N GLY A 21 -7.51 8.00 17.01
CA GLY A 21 -6.87 7.52 15.79
C GLY A 21 -6.85 5.99 15.72
N PHE A 22 -7.06 5.43 14.55
CA PHE A 22 -7.09 3.99 14.33
C PHE A 22 -6.00 3.55 13.34
N GLY A 23 -5.48 2.34 13.55
CA GLY A 23 -4.53 1.70 12.67
C GLY A 23 -4.70 0.18 12.63
N PHE A 24 -4.29 -0.43 11.54
CA PHE A 24 -4.29 -1.88 11.35
C PHE A 24 -3.16 -2.32 10.42
N ASN A 25 -2.77 -3.61 10.48
CA ASN A 25 -1.78 -4.13 9.55
C ASN A 25 -2.39 -4.53 8.20
N SER A 26 -1.72 -4.11 7.13
CA SER A 26 -2.12 -4.42 5.75
C SER A 26 -2.12 -5.92 5.47
N ASN A 27 -3.07 -6.37 4.64
CA ASN A 27 -3.23 -7.69 4.04
C ASN A 27 -3.37 -8.90 4.97
N GLY A 28 -3.36 -8.74 6.29
CA GLY A 28 -3.62 -9.83 7.23
C GLY A 28 -2.65 -11.00 7.18
N ARG A 29 -1.39 -10.77 6.80
CA ARG A 29 -0.32 -11.79 6.77
C ARG A 29 0.49 -11.83 8.05
N TYR A 30 0.47 -10.76 8.84
CA TYR A 30 1.34 -10.51 9.99
C TYR A 30 0.54 -10.42 11.27
N ALA A 31 1.14 -10.80 12.40
CA ALA A 31 0.49 -10.82 13.70
C ALA A 31 1.27 -9.98 14.73
N PRO A 32 1.43 -8.66 14.52
CA PRO A 32 2.31 -7.83 15.33
C PRO A 32 1.76 -7.47 16.72
N SER A 33 0.60 -8.04 17.16
CA SER A 33 -0.06 -7.70 18.43
C SER A 33 0.88 -7.82 19.65
N GLY A 34 1.73 -8.85 19.69
CA GLY A 34 2.71 -9.02 20.77
C GLY A 34 3.72 -7.88 20.82
N LEU A 35 4.26 -7.49 19.65
CA LEU A 35 5.20 -6.37 19.55
C LEU A 35 4.55 -5.04 19.95
N LEU A 36 3.31 -4.82 19.51
CA LEU A 36 2.53 -3.64 19.91
C LEU A 36 2.34 -3.60 21.43
N ARG A 37 1.78 -4.68 22.02
CA ARG A 37 1.41 -4.73 23.44
C ARG A 37 2.62 -4.68 24.37
N ASP A 38 3.70 -5.42 24.05
CA ASP A 38 4.78 -5.68 24.99
C ASP A 38 6.02 -4.80 24.72
N ARG A 39 6.08 -4.09 23.60
CA ARG A 39 7.26 -3.29 23.22
C ARG A 39 6.92 -1.85 22.85
N PHE A 40 6.11 -1.60 21.82
CA PHE A 40 5.95 -0.25 21.25
C PHE A 40 4.94 0.61 22.03
N VAL A 41 3.79 0.06 22.41
CA VAL A 41 2.80 0.79 23.23
C VAL A 41 3.38 1.16 24.60
N PRO A 42 4.09 0.28 25.33
CA PRO A 42 4.76 0.67 26.59
C PRO A 42 5.78 1.81 26.43
N ARG A 43 6.55 1.84 25.33
CA ARG A 43 7.48 2.95 25.06
C ARG A 43 6.77 4.28 24.89
N LEU A 44 5.67 4.26 24.12
CA LEU A 44 4.87 5.45 23.90
C LEU A 44 4.24 5.96 25.20
N LYS A 45 3.70 5.03 26.02
CA LYS A 45 3.12 5.37 27.33
C LYS A 45 4.11 5.89 28.35
N ALA A 46 5.38 5.47 28.25
CA ALA A 46 6.46 5.90 29.14
C ALA A 46 7.17 7.17 28.68
N ALA A 47 6.84 7.67 27.48
CA ALA A 47 7.45 8.88 26.96
C ALA A 47 6.89 10.12 27.67
N ASP A 48 7.74 11.16 27.75
CA ASP A 48 7.30 12.48 28.17
C ASP A 48 6.26 13.00 27.15
N PRO A 49 5.07 13.42 27.57
CA PRO A 49 4.06 13.98 26.67
C PRO A 49 4.58 15.13 25.78
N GLU A 50 5.47 15.98 26.31
CA GLU A 50 6.08 17.07 25.54
C GLU A 50 6.95 16.57 24.37
N ALA A 51 7.46 15.35 24.43
CA ALA A 51 8.23 14.72 23.36
C ALA A 51 7.35 14.17 22.23
N LEU A 52 6.02 14.14 22.40
CA LEU A 52 5.07 13.55 21.47
C LEU A 52 4.28 14.59 20.67
N VAL A 53 4.31 15.85 21.08
CA VAL A 53 3.55 16.94 20.48
C VAL A 53 4.40 17.79 19.55
N ASP A 54 3.73 18.52 18.65
CA ASP A 54 4.37 19.48 17.76
C ASP A 54 4.87 20.73 18.51
N ALA A 55 5.47 21.66 17.79
CA ALA A 55 6.03 22.86 18.38
C ALA A 55 4.98 23.80 18.99
N SER A 56 3.72 23.70 18.61
CA SER A 56 2.62 24.47 19.21
C SER A 56 2.09 23.83 20.49
N GLY A 57 2.34 22.54 20.71
CA GLY A 57 1.76 21.75 21.79
C GLY A 57 0.27 21.42 21.59
N GLU A 58 -0.31 21.77 20.45
CA GLU A 58 -1.76 21.60 20.19
C GLU A 58 -2.09 20.30 19.45
N ASN A 59 -1.09 19.67 18.83
CA ASN A 59 -1.27 18.42 18.10
C ASN A 59 -0.10 17.45 18.32
N LEU A 60 -0.31 16.19 18.00
CA LEU A 60 0.74 15.19 17.99
C LEU A 60 1.73 15.44 16.83
N ASP A 61 2.99 15.10 17.04
CA ASP A 61 4.02 15.10 15.99
C ASP A 61 4.37 13.65 15.59
N PRO A 62 3.95 13.18 14.41
CA PRO A 62 4.23 11.82 13.97
C PRO A 62 5.73 11.49 13.88
N MET A 63 6.58 12.47 13.51
CA MET A 63 8.02 12.26 13.40
C MET A 63 8.65 12.02 14.79
N ARG A 64 8.31 12.84 15.77
CA ARG A 64 8.77 12.70 17.15
C ARG A 64 8.27 11.40 17.79
N ILE A 65 7.01 11.04 17.58
CA ILE A 65 6.42 9.78 18.04
C ILE A 65 7.17 8.59 17.42
N TRP A 66 7.44 8.64 16.12
CA TRP A 66 8.20 7.61 15.43
C TRP A 66 9.62 7.45 16.03
N ASP A 67 10.31 8.53 16.31
CA ASP A 67 11.65 8.51 16.94
C ASP A 67 11.61 7.91 18.35
N VAL A 68 10.56 8.20 19.13
CA VAL A 68 10.33 7.58 20.45
C VAL A 68 10.11 6.07 20.32
N VAL A 69 9.24 5.68 19.39
CA VAL A 69 8.91 4.26 19.15
C VAL A 69 10.12 3.47 18.68
N MET A 70 10.94 4.05 17.81
CA MET A 70 12.12 3.41 17.21
C MET A 70 13.39 3.55 18.05
N ARG A 71 13.33 4.20 19.20
CA ARG A 71 14.51 4.39 20.07
C ARG A 71 15.17 3.08 20.42
N ASN A 72 16.48 2.96 20.19
CA ASN A 72 17.31 1.78 20.44
C ASN A 72 16.94 0.53 19.64
N GLU A 73 16.15 0.67 18.56
CA GLU A 73 15.95 -0.45 17.64
C GLU A 73 17.24 -0.76 16.86
N LYS A 74 17.56 -2.05 16.75
CA LYS A 74 18.70 -2.48 15.92
C LYS A 74 18.37 -2.35 14.44
N PRO A 75 19.31 -1.89 13.60
CA PRO A 75 19.16 -1.91 12.15
C PRO A 75 18.98 -3.33 11.60
N GLY A 76 18.33 -3.46 10.46
CA GLY A 76 18.10 -4.75 9.79
C GLY A 76 16.98 -5.57 10.43
N GLY A 77 16.75 -6.78 9.92
CA GLY A 77 15.72 -7.69 10.43
C GLY A 77 14.30 -7.11 10.28
N HIS A 78 13.98 -6.57 9.12
CA HIS A 78 12.67 -6.00 8.83
C HIS A 78 11.63 -7.11 8.61
N GLY A 79 10.40 -6.90 9.09
CA GLY A 79 9.31 -7.88 9.03
C GLY A 79 8.21 -7.50 10.02
N GLU A 80 7.85 -8.40 10.97
CA GLU A 80 6.80 -8.12 11.97
C GLU A 80 7.01 -6.80 12.73
N ARG A 81 8.27 -6.42 13.00
CA ARG A 81 8.61 -5.16 13.64
C ARG A 81 8.21 -3.95 12.82
N SER A 82 8.50 -3.95 11.52
CA SER A 82 8.13 -2.85 10.64
C SER A 82 6.62 -2.72 10.52
N VAL A 83 5.91 -3.86 10.46
CA VAL A 83 4.45 -3.91 10.43
C VAL A 83 3.84 -3.37 11.73
N ALA A 84 4.38 -3.74 12.91
CA ALA A 84 3.91 -3.24 14.19
C ALA A 84 4.01 -1.70 14.29
N VAL A 85 5.16 -1.15 13.87
CA VAL A 85 5.35 0.31 13.84
C VAL A 85 4.42 0.97 12.83
N GLY A 86 4.19 0.35 11.66
CA GLY A 86 3.25 0.83 10.66
C GLY A 86 1.81 0.94 11.17
N VAL A 87 1.34 -0.05 11.96
CA VAL A 87 0.03 0.00 12.63
C VAL A 87 -0.09 1.19 13.57
N LEU A 88 0.93 1.41 14.40
CA LEU A 88 0.96 2.51 15.35
C LEU A 88 1.02 3.86 14.62
N ASP A 89 1.90 4.00 13.64
CA ASP A 89 2.07 5.22 12.83
C ASP A 89 0.77 5.59 12.09
N MET A 90 0.05 4.62 11.54
CA MET A 90 -1.26 4.84 10.91
C MET A 90 -2.26 5.46 11.90
N ALA A 91 -2.33 4.94 13.13
CA ALA A 91 -3.20 5.48 14.17
C ALA A 91 -2.80 6.90 14.58
N VAL A 92 -1.50 7.20 14.63
CA VAL A 92 -0.99 8.55 14.92
C VAL A 92 -1.38 9.53 13.83
N TRP A 93 -1.17 9.20 12.55
CA TRP A 93 -1.54 10.09 11.46
C TRP A 93 -3.05 10.31 11.34
N ASP A 94 -3.85 9.28 11.62
CA ASP A 94 -5.31 9.41 11.68
C ASP A 94 -5.74 10.37 12.81
N ALA A 95 -5.15 10.22 14.02
CA ALA A 95 -5.39 11.14 15.14
C ALA A 95 -4.99 12.58 14.81
N VAL A 96 -3.78 12.77 14.25
CA VAL A 96 -3.27 14.11 13.90
C VAL A 96 -4.18 14.84 12.92
N ALA A 97 -4.66 14.16 11.90
CA ALA A 97 -5.57 14.75 10.92
C ALA A 97 -6.96 15.05 11.52
N LYS A 98 -7.46 14.17 12.41
CA LYS A 98 -8.72 14.38 13.16
C LYS A 98 -8.62 15.54 14.15
N ILE A 99 -7.50 15.69 14.87
CA ILE A 99 -7.26 16.83 15.76
C ILE A 99 -7.26 18.13 14.95
N ALA A 100 -6.61 18.14 13.79
CA ALA A 100 -6.60 19.27 12.87
C ALA A 100 -7.96 19.52 12.19
N GLY A 101 -8.90 18.57 12.25
CA GLY A 101 -10.25 18.69 11.67
C GLY A 101 -10.26 18.59 10.14
N VAL A 102 -9.24 17.99 9.54
CA VAL A 102 -9.08 17.86 8.07
C VAL A 102 -8.87 16.42 7.62
N PRO A 103 -9.22 16.05 6.38
CA PRO A 103 -8.82 14.78 5.80
C PRO A 103 -7.30 14.62 5.77
N LEU A 104 -6.80 13.38 5.92
CA LEU A 104 -5.36 13.13 5.92
C LEU A 104 -4.69 13.59 4.61
N PHE A 105 -5.32 13.38 3.46
CA PHE A 105 -4.74 13.80 2.18
C PHE A 105 -4.52 15.32 2.09
N ARG A 106 -5.42 16.15 2.69
CA ARG A 106 -5.22 17.60 2.76
C ARG A 106 -4.08 17.97 3.70
N LEU A 107 -4.03 17.35 4.88
CA LEU A 107 -2.93 17.55 5.82
C LEU A 107 -1.57 17.24 5.18
N LEU A 108 -1.48 16.15 4.41
CA LEU A 108 -0.25 15.76 3.70
C LEU A 108 0.10 16.76 2.60
N ALA A 109 -0.88 17.20 1.82
CA ALA A 109 -0.68 18.21 0.79
C ALA A 109 -0.17 19.53 1.37
N ASP A 110 -0.78 19.99 2.45
CA ASP A 110 -0.36 21.23 3.13
C ASP A 110 1.07 21.14 3.66
N ARG A 111 1.44 20.01 4.27
CA ARG A 111 2.77 19.82 4.85
C ARG A 111 3.87 19.57 3.81
N PHE A 112 3.58 18.89 2.69
CA PHE A 112 4.60 18.36 1.79
C PHE A 112 4.47 18.78 0.33
N ARG A 113 3.33 19.38 -0.09
CA ARG A 113 3.09 19.82 -1.49
C ARG A 113 2.55 21.24 -1.63
N GLY A 114 2.73 22.09 -0.63
CA GLY A 114 2.25 23.48 -0.68
C GLY A 114 0.73 23.61 -0.86
N GLY A 115 -0.04 22.70 -0.30
CA GLY A 115 -1.50 22.66 -0.36
C GLY A 115 -2.10 22.00 -1.62
N VAL A 116 -1.27 21.53 -2.54
CA VAL A 116 -1.73 20.87 -3.78
C VAL A 116 -1.97 19.38 -3.54
N PHE A 117 -3.19 18.90 -3.75
CA PHE A 117 -3.55 17.49 -3.69
C PHE A 117 -4.28 17.06 -4.97
N ASP A 118 -4.33 15.76 -5.21
CA ASP A 118 -5.07 15.19 -6.32
C ASP A 118 -6.52 14.93 -5.88
N ASP A 119 -7.49 15.53 -6.57
CA ASP A 119 -8.93 15.43 -6.24
C ASP A 119 -9.50 14.04 -6.54
N LYS A 120 -8.80 13.24 -7.32
CA LYS A 120 -9.08 11.85 -7.64
C LYS A 120 -7.80 11.07 -7.84
N VAL A 121 -7.79 9.82 -7.42
CA VAL A 121 -6.64 8.91 -7.50
C VAL A 121 -6.94 7.80 -8.48
N PHE A 122 -6.00 7.50 -9.38
CA PHE A 122 -6.06 6.32 -10.22
C PHE A 122 -6.03 5.06 -9.35
N VAL A 123 -6.91 4.08 -9.66
CA VAL A 123 -6.95 2.79 -8.97
C VAL A 123 -7.07 1.64 -9.96
N TYR A 124 -6.47 0.51 -9.61
CA TYR A 124 -6.62 -0.74 -10.35
C TYR A 124 -7.13 -1.86 -9.45
N ALA A 125 -7.87 -2.82 -10.02
CA ALA A 125 -8.38 -3.95 -9.26
C ALA A 125 -7.41 -5.14 -9.31
N ALA A 126 -7.00 -5.64 -8.13
CA ALA A 126 -6.19 -6.83 -7.99
C ALA A 126 -7.06 -8.06 -7.67
N GLY A 127 -6.81 -9.15 -8.39
CA GLY A 127 -7.50 -10.43 -8.27
C GLY A 127 -6.85 -11.50 -9.12
N GLY A 128 -7.65 -12.33 -9.79
CA GLY A 128 -7.17 -13.37 -10.69
C GLY A 128 -6.36 -14.47 -10.01
N TYR A 129 -6.67 -14.76 -8.74
CA TYR A 129 -6.03 -15.83 -7.98
C TYR A 129 -6.36 -17.20 -8.57
N TYR A 130 -5.54 -18.19 -8.23
CA TYR A 130 -5.78 -19.59 -8.59
C TYR A 130 -6.71 -20.23 -7.57
N TYR A 131 -7.84 -20.76 -8.05
CA TYR A 131 -8.75 -21.57 -7.27
C TYR A 131 -9.04 -22.88 -8.05
N PRO A 132 -9.20 -24.01 -7.36
CA PRO A 132 -9.38 -25.32 -8.01
C PRO A 132 -10.53 -25.36 -9.02
N GLU A 133 -11.62 -24.66 -8.70
CA GLU A 133 -12.86 -24.65 -9.52
C GLU A 133 -12.93 -23.49 -10.52
N LYS A 134 -11.89 -22.62 -10.56
CA LYS A 134 -11.88 -21.43 -11.41
C LYS A 134 -11.24 -21.74 -12.76
N ASP A 135 -12.06 -21.96 -13.77
CA ASP A 135 -11.65 -22.08 -15.15
C ASP A 135 -11.40 -20.70 -15.82
N LEU A 136 -11.11 -20.70 -17.12
CA LEU A 136 -10.87 -19.45 -17.86
C LEU A 136 -12.12 -18.57 -17.95
N SER A 137 -13.32 -19.15 -17.98
CA SER A 137 -14.57 -18.39 -18.01
C SER A 137 -14.78 -17.67 -16.68
N ALA A 138 -14.64 -18.37 -15.56
CA ALA A 138 -14.74 -17.78 -14.23
C ALA A 138 -13.71 -16.68 -13.98
N LEU A 139 -12.48 -16.83 -14.52
CA LEU A 139 -11.47 -15.77 -14.49
C LEU A 139 -11.92 -14.54 -15.30
N GLN A 140 -12.47 -14.75 -16.51
CA GLN A 140 -12.99 -13.64 -17.33
C GLN A 140 -14.15 -12.93 -16.64
N ASP A 141 -15.05 -13.68 -16.00
CA ASP A 141 -16.21 -13.11 -15.30
C ASP A 141 -15.79 -12.29 -14.09
N GLU A 142 -14.77 -12.73 -13.33
CA GLU A 142 -14.18 -11.91 -12.28
C GLU A 142 -13.61 -10.59 -12.83
N MET A 143 -12.85 -10.65 -13.92
CA MET A 143 -12.26 -9.45 -14.51
C MET A 143 -13.31 -8.51 -15.10
N ARG A 144 -14.36 -9.04 -15.74
CA ARG A 144 -15.53 -8.23 -16.18
C ARG A 144 -16.21 -7.56 -15.00
N GLY A 145 -16.40 -8.27 -13.88
CA GLY A 145 -16.96 -7.69 -12.66
C GLY A 145 -16.16 -6.47 -12.18
N TYR A 146 -14.84 -6.49 -12.27
CA TYR A 146 -14.02 -5.32 -11.94
C TYR A 146 -14.20 -4.17 -12.94
N LEU A 147 -14.29 -4.45 -14.22
CA LEU A 147 -14.57 -3.42 -15.23
C LEU A 147 -15.97 -2.81 -15.03
N ASP A 148 -16.97 -3.62 -14.69
CA ASP A 148 -18.34 -3.18 -14.40
C ASP A 148 -18.43 -2.30 -13.14
N LEU A 149 -17.51 -2.52 -12.16
CA LEU A 149 -17.34 -1.64 -11.00
C LEU A 149 -16.66 -0.30 -11.35
N GLY A 150 -16.21 -0.12 -12.60
CA GLY A 150 -15.62 1.13 -13.09
C GLY A 150 -14.08 1.16 -13.11
N TYR A 151 -13.41 0.06 -12.81
CA TYR A 151 -11.95 -0.03 -12.97
C TYR A 151 -11.58 -0.07 -14.45
N SER A 152 -10.48 0.58 -14.80
CA SER A 152 -9.95 0.58 -16.16
C SER A 152 -8.74 -0.33 -16.34
N VAL A 153 -8.12 -0.75 -15.25
CA VAL A 153 -6.97 -1.66 -15.20
C VAL A 153 -7.25 -2.77 -14.19
N VAL A 154 -6.89 -3.98 -14.55
CA VAL A 154 -6.98 -5.17 -13.68
C VAL A 154 -5.60 -5.82 -13.54
N LYS A 155 -5.35 -6.46 -12.39
CA LYS A 155 -4.15 -7.24 -12.12
C LYS A 155 -4.53 -8.69 -11.83
N MET A 156 -3.82 -9.65 -12.43
CA MET A 156 -4.02 -11.08 -12.19
C MET A 156 -2.74 -11.76 -11.75
N LYS A 157 -2.86 -12.84 -10.98
CA LYS A 157 -1.73 -13.65 -10.53
C LYS A 157 -1.24 -14.58 -11.63
N ILE A 158 0.09 -14.76 -11.70
CA ILE A 158 0.80 -15.73 -12.54
C ILE A 158 1.79 -16.53 -11.68
N GLY A 159 2.40 -17.57 -12.25
CA GLY A 159 3.40 -18.41 -11.56
C GLY A 159 2.82 -19.48 -10.63
N GLY A 160 1.49 -19.61 -10.55
CA GLY A 160 0.83 -20.71 -9.85
C GLY A 160 0.51 -21.92 -10.73
N ALA A 161 0.82 -21.82 -12.03
CA ALA A 161 0.64 -22.86 -13.05
C ALA A 161 1.83 -22.87 -14.01
N PRO A 162 1.96 -23.89 -14.89
CA PRO A 162 2.99 -23.89 -15.95
C PRO A 162 2.82 -22.65 -16.87
N LEU A 163 3.93 -22.12 -17.38
CA LEU A 163 3.96 -20.95 -18.27
C LEU A 163 2.90 -21.01 -19.39
N SER A 164 2.78 -22.15 -20.07
CA SER A 164 1.79 -22.33 -21.14
C SER A 164 0.34 -22.16 -20.68
N GLN A 165 0.04 -22.50 -19.43
CA GLN A 165 -1.27 -22.31 -18.85
C GLN A 165 -1.49 -20.85 -18.43
N ASP A 166 -0.49 -20.19 -17.86
CA ASP A 166 -0.57 -18.78 -17.52
C ASP A 166 -0.71 -17.90 -18.77
N LEU A 167 -0.04 -18.24 -19.87
CA LEU A 167 -0.25 -17.53 -21.14
C LEU A 167 -1.70 -17.67 -21.63
N ARG A 168 -2.31 -18.87 -21.53
CA ARG A 168 -3.75 -19.02 -21.88
C ARG A 168 -4.66 -18.19 -20.96
N ARG A 169 -4.33 -18.07 -19.66
CA ARG A 169 -5.07 -17.22 -18.72
C ARG A 169 -4.95 -15.75 -19.10
N ILE A 170 -3.74 -15.28 -19.41
CA ILE A 170 -3.47 -13.92 -19.88
C ILE A 170 -4.25 -13.63 -21.17
N GLU A 171 -4.17 -14.50 -22.15
CA GLU A 171 -4.89 -14.36 -23.42
C GLU A 171 -6.43 -14.34 -23.23
N ALA A 172 -6.94 -15.15 -22.30
CA ALA A 172 -8.36 -15.13 -21.96
C ALA A 172 -8.79 -13.78 -21.40
N VAL A 173 -8.00 -13.18 -20.51
CA VAL A 173 -8.28 -11.85 -19.95
C VAL A 173 -8.11 -10.76 -21.02
N LEU A 174 -7.07 -10.81 -21.84
CA LEU A 174 -6.86 -9.83 -22.91
C LEU A 174 -8.02 -9.75 -23.91
N LYS A 175 -8.76 -10.87 -24.13
CA LYS A 175 -9.94 -10.89 -25.02
C LYS A 175 -11.11 -10.01 -24.54
N ILE A 176 -11.15 -9.68 -23.26
CA ILE A 176 -12.23 -8.86 -22.68
C ILE A 176 -11.79 -7.41 -22.40
N LEU A 177 -10.52 -7.11 -22.57
CA LEU A 177 -9.96 -5.77 -22.39
C LEU A 177 -9.92 -5.02 -23.74
N LYS A 178 -9.93 -3.69 -23.67
CA LYS A 178 -9.82 -2.83 -24.86
C LYS A 178 -8.39 -2.74 -25.39
N SER A 179 -7.41 -2.83 -24.48
CA SER A 179 -5.99 -2.78 -24.80
C SER A 179 -5.18 -3.58 -23.76
N SER A 180 -4.00 -4.03 -24.13
CA SER A 180 -3.17 -4.89 -23.29
C SER A 180 -2.54 -4.15 -22.08
N ASP A 181 -2.38 -2.84 -22.16
CA ASP A 181 -1.93 -1.99 -21.06
C ASP A 181 -2.97 -1.82 -19.93
N GLN A 182 -4.17 -2.39 -20.09
CA GLN A 182 -5.17 -2.54 -19.04
C GLN A 182 -4.96 -3.79 -18.17
N LEU A 183 -3.98 -4.64 -18.50
CA LEU A 183 -3.64 -5.85 -17.74
C LEU A 183 -2.26 -5.75 -17.10
N ALA A 184 -2.19 -5.88 -15.80
CA ALA A 184 -0.98 -6.15 -15.05
C ALA A 184 -0.91 -7.63 -14.63
N VAL A 185 0.28 -8.19 -14.51
CA VAL A 185 0.50 -9.56 -14.04
C VAL A 185 1.47 -9.59 -12.88
N ASP A 186 1.24 -10.48 -11.92
CA ASP A 186 1.95 -10.52 -10.66
C ASP A 186 2.33 -11.97 -10.29
N ALA A 187 3.64 -12.22 -10.17
CA ALA A 187 4.21 -13.51 -9.83
C ALA A 187 4.41 -13.72 -8.32
N ASN A 188 4.26 -12.68 -7.50
CA ASN A 188 4.50 -12.71 -6.05
C ASN A 188 5.82 -13.40 -5.66
N GLY A 189 6.92 -13.04 -6.32
CA GLY A 189 8.25 -13.51 -5.99
C GLY A 189 8.53 -14.99 -6.24
N ARG A 190 7.73 -15.69 -7.07
CA ARG A 190 7.74 -17.15 -7.15
C ARG A 190 8.85 -17.75 -8.02
N PHE A 191 9.41 -16.97 -8.94
CA PHE A 191 10.32 -17.53 -9.92
C PHE A 191 11.78 -17.51 -9.44
N ASP A 192 12.50 -18.58 -9.79
CA ASP A 192 13.94 -18.52 -9.91
C ASP A 192 14.33 -17.73 -11.17
N LEU A 193 15.60 -17.50 -11.37
CA LEU A 193 16.09 -16.69 -12.47
C LEU A 193 15.74 -17.27 -13.86
N GLU A 194 15.81 -18.59 -14.04
CA GLU A 194 15.53 -19.25 -15.32
C GLU A 194 14.04 -19.04 -15.70
N ASN A 195 13.14 -19.34 -14.77
CA ASN A 195 11.71 -19.12 -14.95
C ASN A 195 11.36 -17.64 -15.12
N ALA A 196 11.95 -16.74 -14.33
CA ALA A 196 11.72 -15.30 -14.45
C ALA A 196 12.09 -14.78 -15.86
N ILE A 197 13.22 -15.21 -16.41
CA ILE A 197 13.64 -14.86 -17.79
C ILE A 197 12.71 -15.51 -18.83
N ALA A 198 12.31 -16.77 -18.63
CA ALA A 198 11.36 -17.43 -19.53
C ALA A 198 10.02 -16.68 -19.60
N TYR A 199 9.46 -16.29 -18.44
CA TYR A 199 8.26 -15.46 -18.39
C TYR A 199 8.50 -14.08 -19.01
N ALA A 200 9.59 -13.39 -18.71
CA ALA A 200 9.93 -12.09 -19.28
C ALA A 200 9.89 -12.10 -20.82
N ARG A 201 10.51 -13.11 -21.42
CA ARG A 201 10.50 -13.30 -22.88
C ARG A 201 9.12 -13.61 -23.44
N ALA A 202 8.38 -14.48 -22.76
CA ALA A 202 7.03 -14.87 -23.18
C ALA A 202 6.02 -13.73 -23.04
N LEU A 203 6.16 -12.86 -22.04
CA LEU A 203 5.29 -11.72 -21.79
C LEU A 203 5.61 -10.50 -22.68
N ALA A 204 6.82 -10.35 -23.18
CA ALA A 204 7.25 -9.19 -23.96
C ALA A 204 6.33 -8.83 -25.14
N PRO A 205 5.78 -9.79 -25.95
CA PRO A 205 4.89 -9.49 -27.07
C PRO A 205 3.54 -8.87 -26.66
N TYR A 206 3.06 -9.13 -25.43
CA TYR A 206 1.74 -8.70 -25.00
C TYR A 206 1.67 -7.20 -24.63
N ARG A 207 2.79 -6.55 -24.31
CA ARG A 207 2.85 -5.14 -23.90
C ARG A 207 1.92 -4.83 -22.73
N LEU A 208 2.03 -5.63 -21.68
CA LEU A 208 1.21 -5.51 -20.47
C LEU A 208 1.52 -4.21 -19.70
N ARG A 209 0.62 -3.84 -18.81
CA ARG A 209 0.76 -2.68 -17.91
C ARG A 209 2.07 -2.74 -17.13
N TRP A 210 2.32 -3.89 -16.47
CA TRP A 210 3.60 -4.25 -15.85
C TRP A 210 3.70 -5.75 -15.57
N PHE A 211 4.91 -6.20 -15.35
CA PHE A 211 5.27 -7.51 -14.80
C PHE A 211 5.78 -7.30 -13.37
N GLU A 212 5.03 -7.81 -12.36
CA GLU A 212 5.24 -7.58 -10.95
C GLU A 212 5.95 -8.74 -10.28
N GLU A 213 6.92 -8.42 -9.40
CA GLU A 213 7.65 -9.34 -8.52
C GLU A 213 8.03 -10.68 -9.19
N PRO A 214 8.88 -10.68 -10.21
CA PRO A 214 9.24 -11.92 -10.91
C PRO A 214 9.93 -12.95 -10.01
N GLY A 215 10.78 -12.53 -9.06
CA GLY A 215 11.49 -13.39 -8.12
C GLY A 215 11.47 -12.79 -6.71
N ASP A 216 12.21 -13.44 -5.80
CA ASP A 216 12.32 -13.00 -4.42
C ASP A 216 12.54 -11.47 -4.35
N PRO A 217 11.73 -10.72 -3.59
CA PRO A 217 11.81 -9.25 -3.55
C PRO A 217 13.16 -8.72 -3.04
N LEU A 218 13.94 -9.51 -2.32
CA LEU A 218 15.28 -9.16 -1.86
C LEU A 218 16.40 -9.62 -2.82
N ASP A 219 16.08 -10.38 -3.86
CA ASP A 219 17.04 -10.75 -4.91
C ASP A 219 17.11 -9.66 -5.98
N PHE A 220 17.81 -8.57 -5.67
CA PHE A 220 17.97 -7.42 -6.57
C PHE A 220 18.77 -7.77 -7.83
N GLU A 221 19.66 -8.78 -7.77
CA GLU A 221 20.38 -9.26 -8.96
C GLU A 221 19.44 -9.97 -9.92
N LEU A 222 18.55 -10.84 -9.45
CA LEU A 222 17.53 -11.48 -10.27
C LEU A 222 16.67 -10.41 -10.97
N GLN A 223 16.20 -9.42 -10.24
CA GLN A 223 15.40 -8.32 -10.81
C GLN A 223 16.17 -7.54 -11.89
N ALA A 224 17.45 -7.23 -11.65
CA ALA A 224 18.31 -6.57 -12.61
C ALA A 224 18.49 -7.41 -13.89
N ARG A 225 18.66 -8.71 -13.75
CA ARG A 225 18.78 -9.63 -14.89
C ARG A 225 17.47 -9.74 -15.67
N VAL A 226 16.33 -9.78 -15.01
CA VAL A 226 15.01 -9.76 -15.67
C VAL A 226 14.81 -8.45 -16.43
N ALA A 227 15.16 -7.29 -15.86
CA ALA A 227 15.08 -5.99 -16.52
C ALA A 227 15.84 -5.94 -17.85
N ASN A 228 16.95 -6.69 -17.98
CA ASN A 228 17.71 -6.82 -19.23
C ASN A 228 17.01 -7.68 -20.29
N HIS A 229 15.99 -8.47 -19.93
CA HIS A 229 15.24 -9.35 -20.83
C HIS A 229 13.79 -8.91 -21.05
N TYR A 230 13.31 -7.91 -20.30
CA TYR A 230 11.95 -7.38 -20.37
C TYR A 230 11.95 -5.87 -20.57
N ALA A 231 11.62 -5.45 -21.79
CA ALA A 231 11.57 -4.04 -22.15
C ALA A 231 10.31 -3.31 -21.61
N GLY A 232 9.26 -4.06 -21.25
CA GLY A 232 8.05 -3.52 -20.65
C GLY A 232 8.25 -3.03 -19.22
N PRO A 233 7.26 -2.32 -18.63
CA PRO A 233 7.35 -1.89 -17.23
C PRO A 233 7.41 -3.07 -16.27
N MET A 234 8.26 -2.98 -15.25
CA MET A 234 8.28 -3.87 -14.09
C MET A 234 7.67 -3.16 -12.89
N ALA A 235 7.13 -3.94 -11.94
CA ALA A 235 6.63 -3.42 -10.68
C ALA A 235 7.14 -4.25 -9.52
N THR A 236 7.49 -3.62 -8.40
CA THR A 236 7.95 -4.31 -7.19
C THR A 236 7.99 -3.35 -6.00
N GLY A 237 8.19 -3.90 -4.80
CA GLY A 237 8.41 -3.12 -3.60
C GLY A 237 7.43 -3.41 -2.46
N GLU A 238 6.34 -4.14 -2.69
CA GLU A 238 5.35 -4.45 -1.66
C GLU A 238 5.95 -5.20 -0.46
N ASN A 239 6.95 -6.02 -0.69
CA ASN A 239 7.64 -6.83 0.32
C ASN A 239 8.97 -6.23 0.81
N LEU A 240 9.21 -4.94 0.57
CA LEU A 240 10.36 -4.19 1.09
C LEU A 240 9.91 -3.30 2.25
N PHE A 241 10.38 -3.61 3.45
CA PHE A 241 9.80 -3.10 4.68
C PHE A 241 10.64 -2.02 5.36
N SER A 242 11.60 -1.42 4.66
CA SER A 242 12.40 -0.32 5.18
C SER A 242 12.90 0.60 4.08
N MET A 243 13.27 1.82 4.50
CA MET A 243 13.99 2.76 3.65
C MET A 243 15.30 2.17 3.09
N GLN A 244 15.99 1.31 3.87
CA GLN A 244 17.24 0.71 3.41
C GLN A 244 17.00 -0.36 2.34
N ASP A 245 15.91 -1.15 2.45
CA ASP A 245 15.52 -2.11 1.40
C ASP A 245 15.14 -1.36 0.12
N ALA A 246 14.35 -0.29 0.23
CA ALA A 246 14.01 0.57 -0.91
C ALA A 246 15.24 1.17 -1.58
N ARG A 247 16.21 1.67 -0.78
CA ARG A 247 17.47 2.19 -1.29
C ARG A 247 18.28 1.13 -2.02
N ASN A 248 18.33 -0.09 -1.50
CA ASN A 248 19.07 -1.18 -2.15
C ASN A 248 18.39 -1.62 -3.44
N LEU A 249 17.05 -1.69 -3.47
CA LEU A 249 16.31 -1.92 -4.71
C LEU A 249 16.70 -0.92 -5.79
N ILE A 250 16.65 0.37 -5.49
CA ILE A 250 16.97 1.44 -6.46
C ILE A 250 18.43 1.37 -6.93
N ARG A 251 19.36 0.99 -6.05
CA ARG A 251 20.78 0.91 -6.39
C ARG A 251 21.15 -0.30 -7.22
N TYR A 252 20.50 -1.45 -7.01
CA TYR A 252 21.02 -2.72 -7.47
C TYR A 252 20.09 -3.49 -8.41
N ALA A 253 18.78 -3.21 -8.42
CA ALA A 253 17.83 -3.93 -9.25
C ALA A 253 17.73 -3.43 -10.70
N GLN A 254 18.47 -2.37 -11.08
CA GLN A 254 18.44 -1.76 -12.41
C GLN A 254 17.03 -1.37 -12.89
N LEU A 255 16.17 -0.97 -11.94
CA LEU A 255 14.86 -0.44 -12.27
C LEU A 255 14.98 0.92 -12.96
N ARG A 256 14.03 1.21 -13.83
CA ARG A 256 14.07 2.33 -14.77
C ARG A 256 13.07 3.41 -14.34
N PRO A 257 13.54 4.59 -13.91
CA PRO A 257 12.67 5.64 -13.38
C PRO A 257 11.73 6.27 -14.42
N ASP A 258 11.90 5.96 -15.71
CA ASP A 258 11.05 6.45 -16.79
C ASP A 258 9.83 5.53 -17.07
N ARG A 259 9.75 4.33 -16.45
CA ARG A 259 8.70 3.36 -16.77
C ARG A 259 8.32 2.37 -15.67
N ASP A 260 9.25 1.98 -14.78
CA ASP A 260 8.98 0.97 -13.76
C ASP A 260 8.19 1.56 -12.58
N ILE A 261 7.47 0.70 -11.85
CA ILE A 261 6.55 1.07 -10.78
C ILE A 261 7.08 0.57 -9.44
N LEU A 262 6.98 1.41 -8.41
CA LEU A 262 7.38 1.12 -7.05
C LEU A 262 6.13 1.00 -6.16
N GLN A 263 6.00 -0.14 -5.47
CA GLN A 263 4.76 -0.52 -4.77
C GLN A 263 4.94 -0.59 -3.25
N PHE A 264 5.83 0.21 -2.67
CA PHE A 264 6.03 0.25 -1.23
C PHE A 264 4.71 0.50 -0.49
N ASP A 265 4.48 -0.27 0.59
CA ASP A 265 3.29 -0.15 1.43
C ASP A 265 3.67 0.46 2.77
N CYS A 266 3.15 1.65 3.06
CA CYS A 266 3.45 2.36 4.31
C CYS A 266 2.98 1.58 5.55
N ALA A 267 1.91 0.78 5.45
CA ALA A 267 1.43 -0.03 6.56
C ALA A 267 2.31 -1.25 6.87
N LEU A 268 3.23 -1.61 5.96
CA LEU A 268 4.19 -2.69 6.13
C LEU A 268 5.62 -2.20 6.41
N SER A 269 5.96 -0.96 6.04
CA SER A 269 7.32 -0.42 6.06
C SER A 269 7.51 0.70 7.10
N TYR A 270 7.31 0.43 8.37
CA TYR A 270 7.45 1.37 9.49
C TYR A 270 6.57 2.63 9.42
N GLY A 271 5.52 2.63 8.61
CA GLY A 271 4.55 3.70 8.55
C GLY A 271 4.84 4.80 7.52
N LEU A 272 4.01 5.83 7.56
CA LEU A 272 4.10 6.98 6.64
C LEU A 272 5.36 7.82 6.88
N VAL A 273 5.86 7.88 8.12
CA VAL A 273 7.14 8.56 8.43
C VAL A 273 8.28 7.95 7.62
N GLU A 274 8.39 6.62 7.59
CA GLU A 274 9.41 5.94 6.79
C GLU A 274 9.13 6.08 5.29
N TYR A 275 7.86 6.04 4.88
CA TYR A 275 7.46 6.22 3.49
C TYR A 275 7.89 7.60 2.93
N LEU A 276 7.75 8.67 3.72
CA LEU A 276 8.24 10.00 3.36
C LEU A 276 9.77 10.03 3.18
N ARG A 277 10.50 9.30 4.01
CA ARG A 277 11.96 9.12 3.84
C ARG A 277 12.30 8.35 2.56
N ILE A 278 11.51 7.33 2.21
CA ILE A 278 11.64 6.60 0.94
C ILE A 278 11.43 7.56 -0.23
N LEU A 279 10.36 8.37 -0.24
CA LEU A 279 10.12 9.35 -1.31
C LEU A 279 11.27 10.36 -1.44
N GLY A 280 11.88 10.78 -0.32
CA GLY A 280 13.07 11.62 -0.32
C GLY A 280 14.24 10.95 -1.06
N ILE A 281 14.53 9.69 -0.76
CA ILE A 281 15.59 8.94 -1.45
C ILE A 281 15.26 8.78 -2.94
N LEU A 282 14.02 8.44 -3.29
CA LEU A 282 13.62 8.26 -4.69
C LEU A 282 13.90 9.50 -5.52
N LYS A 283 13.62 10.68 -4.98
CA LYS A 283 13.94 11.97 -5.61
C LYS A 283 15.43 12.10 -5.92
N ASP A 284 16.32 11.69 -5.00
CA ASP A 284 17.78 11.77 -5.17
C ASP A 284 18.27 10.86 -6.30
N TYR A 285 17.50 9.81 -6.65
CA TYR A 285 17.79 8.89 -7.76
C TYR A 285 16.95 9.18 -9.03
N GLY A 286 16.31 10.34 -9.13
CA GLY A 286 15.60 10.78 -10.33
C GLY A 286 14.20 10.14 -10.52
N TRP A 287 13.63 9.53 -9.48
CA TRP A 287 12.28 9.00 -9.53
C TRP A 287 11.24 10.09 -9.25
N SER A 288 10.15 10.06 -10.01
CA SER A 288 8.95 10.84 -9.71
C SER A 288 8.04 10.10 -8.73
N PRO A 289 7.37 10.79 -7.79
CA PRO A 289 6.31 10.21 -6.98
C PRO A 289 5.20 9.53 -7.80
N THR A 290 4.97 9.96 -9.05
CA THR A 290 3.99 9.36 -9.97
C THR A 290 4.33 7.93 -10.40
N HIS A 291 5.55 7.45 -10.14
CA HIS A 291 5.93 6.04 -10.31
C HIS A 291 5.70 5.20 -9.06
N CYS A 292 5.23 5.80 -7.96
CA CYS A 292 4.84 5.08 -6.75
C CYS A 292 3.34 4.79 -6.80
N ILE A 293 2.98 3.50 -6.76
CA ILE A 293 1.59 3.03 -6.66
C ILE A 293 1.52 2.08 -5.47
N PRO A 294 1.15 2.55 -4.26
CA PRO A 294 1.18 1.75 -3.06
C PRO A 294 0.37 0.46 -3.17
N HIS A 295 0.96 -0.62 -2.66
CA HIS A 295 0.28 -1.87 -2.37
C HIS A 295 -0.67 -1.73 -1.17
N GLY A 296 -1.55 -2.70 -0.97
CA GLY A 296 -2.39 -2.84 0.21
C GLY A 296 -3.84 -2.47 0.00
N GLY A 297 -4.14 -1.63 -0.97
CA GLY A 297 -5.52 -1.35 -1.40
C GLY A 297 -6.44 -0.83 -0.31
N HIS A 298 -5.94 -0.04 0.64
CA HIS A 298 -6.70 0.46 1.79
C HIS A 298 -6.80 2.00 1.81
N GLN A 299 -7.68 2.54 2.66
CA GLN A 299 -7.94 3.99 2.73
C GLN A 299 -6.71 4.83 3.10
N MET A 300 -5.78 4.33 3.93
CA MET A 300 -4.56 5.05 4.28
C MET A 300 -3.69 5.28 3.04
N SER A 301 -3.42 4.25 2.25
CA SER A 301 -2.63 4.38 1.02
C SER A 301 -3.30 5.27 -0.03
N LEU A 302 -4.64 5.26 -0.11
CA LEU A 302 -5.39 6.16 -0.97
C LEU A 302 -5.21 7.64 -0.57
N ASN A 303 -5.27 7.95 0.75
CA ASN A 303 -4.98 9.31 1.26
C ASN A 303 -3.55 9.76 0.94
N ILE A 304 -2.58 8.85 1.10
CA ILE A 304 -1.17 9.11 0.79
C ILE A 304 -1.00 9.42 -0.70
N ALA A 305 -1.64 8.62 -1.57
CA ALA A 305 -1.59 8.83 -3.01
C ALA A 305 -2.13 10.21 -3.41
N ALA A 306 -3.29 10.60 -2.88
CA ALA A 306 -3.88 11.92 -3.14
C ALA A 306 -3.04 13.07 -2.58
N GLY A 307 -2.62 12.97 -1.34
CA GLY A 307 -1.91 14.04 -0.64
C GLY A 307 -0.47 14.26 -1.11
N LEU A 308 0.21 13.20 -1.51
CA LEU A 308 1.61 13.26 -1.96
C LEU A 308 1.79 13.20 -3.48
N GLY A 309 0.70 13.06 -4.26
CA GLY A 309 0.73 13.05 -5.73
C GLY A 309 1.39 11.81 -6.32
N LEU A 310 1.02 10.66 -5.79
CA LEU A 310 1.52 9.40 -6.29
C LEU A 310 0.79 8.97 -7.57
N GLY A 311 1.31 7.95 -8.26
CA GLY A 311 0.77 7.50 -9.55
C GLY A 311 -0.56 6.77 -9.48
N GLY A 312 -1.02 6.39 -8.29
CA GLY A 312 -2.26 5.66 -8.09
C GLY A 312 -2.27 4.89 -6.78
N ASN A 313 -3.22 3.97 -6.65
CA ASN A 313 -3.37 3.07 -5.51
C ASN A 313 -3.94 1.71 -5.96
N GLU A 314 -3.50 0.64 -5.32
CA GLU A 314 -4.09 -0.67 -5.50
C GLU A 314 -5.51 -0.73 -4.91
N SER A 315 -6.34 -1.66 -5.39
CA SER A 315 -7.65 -1.94 -4.81
C SER A 315 -7.95 -3.44 -4.80
N TYR A 316 -8.63 -3.88 -3.74
CA TYR A 316 -9.08 -5.25 -3.56
C TYR A 316 -10.61 -5.28 -3.39
N PRO A 317 -11.39 -5.16 -4.47
CA PRO A 317 -12.86 -5.11 -4.35
C PRO A 317 -13.49 -6.40 -3.82
N GLY A 318 -12.82 -7.54 -4.00
CA GLY A 318 -13.34 -8.87 -3.62
C GLY A 318 -12.58 -9.59 -2.50
N VAL A 319 -11.46 -9.02 -1.96
CA VAL A 319 -10.61 -9.69 -0.97
C VAL A 319 -10.21 -8.75 0.17
N PHE A 320 -9.71 -9.32 1.27
CA PHE A 320 -9.24 -8.60 2.47
C PHE A 320 -10.29 -7.75 3.19
N GLN A 321 -11.56 -8.00 2.97
CA GLN A 321 -12.62 -7.28 3.67
C GLN A 321 -12.63 -7.62 5.18
N PRO A 322 -12.97 -6.65 6.05
CA PRO A 322 -13.35 -5.26 5.76
C PRO A 322 -12.17 -4.28 5.63
N PHE A 323 -10.91 -4.72 5.70
CA PHE A 323 -9.72 -3.87 5.75
C PHE A 323 -9.33 -3.31 4.38
N GLY A 324 -9.51 -4.08 3.31
CA GLY A 324 -9.27 -3.63 1.93
C GLY A 324 -10.41 -2.76 1.40
N GLY A 325 -10.15 -2.02 0.32
CA GLY A 325 -11.12 -1.16 -0.34
C GLY A 325 -11.25 0.23 0.28
N PHE A 326 -12.25 0.97 -0.18
CA PHE A 326 -12.45 2.39 0.11
C PHE A 326 -13.69 2.61 0.95
N ALA A 327 -13.99 3.87 1.28
CA ALA A 327 -15.20 4.24 2.00
C ALA A 327 -16.47 3.77 1.26
N ASP A 328 -17.50 3.43 2.03
CA ASP A 328 -18.75 2.87 1.50
C ASP A 328 -19.44 3.85 0.55
N GLY A 329 -20.00 3.32 -0.53
CA GLY A 329 -20.76 4.10 -1.51
C GLY A 329 -19.92 5.00 -2.41
N ILE A 330 -18.59 4.98 -2.30
CA ILE A 330 -17.74 5.75 -3.21
C ILE A 330 -17.51 4.94 -4.48
N PRO A 331 -17.97 5.45 -5.66
CA PRO A 331 -17.81 4.74 -6.91
C PRO A 331 -16.40 4.88 -7.47
N VAL A 332 -15.93 3.84 -8.14
CA VAL A 332 -14.83 3.96 -9.10
C VAL A 332 -15.43 4.47 -10.43
N LYS A 333 -14.86 5.52 -11.00
CA LYS A 333 -15.28 6.08 -12.31
C LYS A 333 -14.07 6.18 -13.22
N ASP A 334 -14.13 5.49 -14.35
CA ASP A 334 -13.06 5.48 -15.36
C ASP A 334 -11.67 5.16 -14.77
N GLY A 335 -11.63 4.25 -13.78
CA GLY A 335 -10.40 3.88 -13.08
C GLY A 335 -9.95 4.88 -12.01
N TYR A 336 -10.79 5.81 -11.57
CA TYR A 336 -10.46 6.79 -10.53
C TYR A 336 -11.44 6.77 -9.38
N VAL A 337 -10.92 7.08 -8.18
CA VAL A 337 -11.69 7.26 -6.95
C VAL A 337 -11.50 8.68 -6.44
N LYS A 338 -12.58 9.33 -6.02
CA LYS A 338 -12.54 10.60 -5.29
C LYS A 338 -12.64 10.33 -3.79
N LEU A 339 -11.73 10.91 -3.00
CA LEU A 339 -11.74 10.73 -1.55
C LEU A 339 -12.86 11.56 -0.88
N PRO A 340 -13.45 11.05 0.22
CA PRO A 340 -14.42 11.82 0.99
C PRO A 340 -13.71 12.91 1.83
N GLU A 341 -14.42 14.02 2.05
CA GLU A 341 -13.97 15.14 2.91
C GLU A 341 -14.25 14.83 4.39
N ILE A 342 -13.67 13.76 4.91
CA ILE A 342 -13.83 13.31 6.29
C ILE A 342 -12.51 13.49 7.04
N PRO A 343 -12.49 14.11 8.25
CA PRO A 343 -11.28 14.24 9.04
C PRO A 343 -10.61 12.90 9.33
N GLY A 344 -9.28 12.87 9.30
CA GLY A 344 -8.50 11.64 9.45
C GLY A 344 -8.33 10.87 8.14
N VAL A 345 -8.13 9.58 8.27
CA VAL A 345 -8.08 8.62 7.14
C VAL A 345 -9.48 8.38 6.56
N GLY A 346 -10.52 8.62 7.36
CA GLY A 346 -11.91 8.42 6.97
C GLY A 346 -12.39 6.98 7.21
N PHE A 347 -11.83 6.28 8.19
CA PHE A 347 -12.25 4.91 8.54
C PHE A 347 -13.73 4.84 8.95
N GLU A 348 -14.27 5.91 9.50
CA GLU A 348 -15.67 6.04 9.90
C GLU A 348 -16.66 5.88 8.73
N ALA A 349 -16.21 6.17 7.52
CA ALA A 349 -17.01 6.02 6.30
C ALA A 349 -16.97 4.58 5.74
N LYS A 350 -16.27 3.64 6.37
CA LYS A 350 -16.25 2.22 6.02
C LYS A 350 -16.86 1.42 7.17
N GLY A 351 -18.18 1.27 7.15
CA GLY A 351 -18.99 0.85 8.29
C GLY A 351 -18.56 -0.46 8.92
N GLU A 352 -18.32 -1.50 8.12
CA GLU A 352 -17.87 -2.81 8.65
C GLU A 352 -16.48 -2.71 9.31
N LEU A 353 -15.55 -1.98 8.73
CA LEU A 353 -14.24 -1.75 9.33
C LEU A 353 -14.35 -0.93 10.61
N PHE A 354 -15.16 0.13 10.58
CA PHE A 354 -15.35 0.98 11.74
C PHE A 354 -16.02 0.27 12.92
N LEU A 355 -16.93 -0.68 12.65
CA LEU A 355 -17.51 -1.53 13.71
C LEU A 355 -16.41 -2.35 14.43
N VAL A 356 -15.45 -2.92 13.69
CA VAL A 356 -14.29 -3.62 14.29
C VAL A 356 -13.46 -2.66 15.15
N MET A 357 -13.17 -1.46 14.64
CA MET A 357 -12.32 -0.47 15.33
C MET A 357 -12.97 0.06 16.61
N LYS A 358 -14.28 0.30 16.60
CA LYS A 358 -15.06 0.80 17.76
C LYS A 358 -14.99 -0.15 18.96
N THR A 359 -14.91 -1.45 18.76
CA THR A 359 -14.82 -2.42 19.86
C THR A 359 -13.62 -2.17 20.78
N LEU A 360 -12.57 -1.48 20.30
CA LEU A 360 -11.40 -1.13 21.10
C LEU A 360 -11.64 0.05 22.07
N THR A 361 -12.70 0.79 21.89
CA THR A 361 -12.99 2.02 22.66
C THR A 361 -14.31 1.96 23.44
N GLU A 362 -15.11 0.91 23.27
CA GLU A 362 -16.41 0.73 23.93
C GLU A 362 -16.35 -0.16 25.20
N ASN A 363 -15.14 -0.54 25.67
CA ASN A 363 -14.94 -1.34 26.90
C ASN A 363 -14.46 -0.49 28.07
#